data_c791b0f6d40982985e7966349c4bd54f
#
_entry.id   c791b0f6d40982985e7966349c4bd54f
#
_cell.length_a   1.000
_cell.length_b   1.000
_cell.length_c   1.000
_cell.angle_alpha   90.00
_cell.angle_beta   90.00
_cell.angle_gamma   90.00
#
_symmetry.space_group_name_H-M   'P 1'
#
loop_
_entity.id
_entity.type
_entity.pdbx_description
1 polymer ?
#
loop_
_entity_poly.entity_id
_entity_poly.type
_entity_poly.pdbx_seq_one_letter_code
_entity_poly.pdbx_strand_id
1 'polypeptide(L)'
;KEYGKASGTLLVDGVTYPTMLSRRRAFGYVLQDDSCLPSFLTVKEAIEFSANLRLPPHLSQAERNAKVEKVISQLGLSKVRDSYIGAVGMSGISGGERRRVSIGMELVVEPKVLLLDEPTSGLDATAALKVVNVLTNLVTRGECLVIATIHQPRPDIYSSFGRVLLLSDGIVTYEGPPLEVVDYLNSIGHSCPPNVNIADFALDNVHLLDK
;
A
#
# COMPACT_ATOMS: atom_id res chain seq x y z
N LYS A 1 16.84 -4.28 17.83
CA LYS A 1 16.97 -5.50 17.01
C LYS A 1 17.75 -5.10 15.77
N GLU A 2 18.94 -5.70 15.57
CA GLU A 2 19.66 -5.55 14.31
C GLU A 2 18.85 -6.25 13.23
N TYR A 3 18.20 -5.48 12.37
CA TYR A 3 17.68 -5.97 11.11
C TYR A 3 18.91 -6.26 10.23
N GLY A 4 18.91 -7.40 9.52
CA GLY A 4 20.03 -7.92 8.75
C GLY A 4 20.76 -6.88 7.89
N LYS A 5 21.93 -7.23 7.41
CA LYS A 5 22.75 -6.33 6.59
C LYS A 5 22.08 -6.12 5.24
N ALA A 6 21.74 -4.86 4.91
CA ALA A 6 21.30 -4.50 3.58
C ALA A 6 22.51 -4.13 2.71
N SER A 7 22.57 -4.65 1.50
CA SER A 7 23.58 -4.29 0.49
C SER A 7 22.89 -3.95 -0.84
N GLY A 8 23.56 -3.17 -1.67
CA GLY A 8 23.05 -2.74 -2.95
C GLY A 8 22.77 -1.23 -2.99
N THR A 9 22.26 -0.78 -4.13
CA THR A 9 21.93 0.64 -4.38
C THR A 9 20.45 0.78 -4.64
N LEU A 10 19.78 1.67 -3.89
CA LEU A 10 18.39 2.04 -4.09
C LEU A 10 18.31 3.41 -4.75
N LEU A 11 17.70 3.46 -5.92
CA LEU A 11 17.46 4.69 -6.68
C LEU A 11 15.94 4.87 -6.85
N VAL A 12 15.46 6.10 -6.64
CA VAL A 12 14.09 6.51 -6.99
C VAL A 12 14.22 7.71 -7.92
N ASP A 13 13.69 7.61 -9.13
CA ASP A 13 13.89 8.58 -10.21
C ASP A 13 15.38 8.89 -10.47
N GLY A 14 16.25 7.88 -10.39
CA GLY A 14 17.71 8.06 -10.55
C GLY A 14 18.42 8.74 -9.39
N VAL A 15 17.75 9.05 -8.30
CA VAL A 15 18.28 9.73 -7.12
C VAL A 15 18.47 8.76 -5.96
N THR A 16 19.59 8.87 -5.25
CA THR A 16 19.83 8.14 -4.00
C THR A 16 19.28 8.91 -2.80
N TYR A 17 18.80 8.17 -1.79
CA TYR A 17 18.30 8.74 -0.53
C TYR A 17 19.16 8.22 0.64
N PRO A 18 20.37 8.78 0.86
CA PRO A 18 21.36 8.23 1.80
C PRO A 18 20.97 8.43 3.26
N THR A 19 20.27 9.52 3.58
CA THR A 19 19.93 9.86 4.97
C THR A 19 18.55 9.35 5.35
N MET A 20 18.33 9.07 6.64
CA MET A 20 17.04 8.68 7.16
C MET A 20 15.98 9.77 6.92
N LEU A 21 16.36 11.05 7.01
CA LEU A 21 15.44 12.17 6.78
C LEU A 21 15.01 12.25 5.31
N SER A 22 15.95 12.07 4.36
CA SER A 22 15.63 12.07 2.93
C SER A 22 14.71 10.89 2.57
N ARG A 23 14.96 9.71 3.17
CA ARG A 23 14.08 8.53 3.00
C ARG A 23 12.67 8.77 3.54
N ARG A 24 12.52 9.33 4.75
CA ARG A 24 11.21 9.64 5.34
C ARG A 24 10.36 10.62 4.54
N ARG A 25 10.98 11.44 3.70
CA ARG A 25 10.25 12.36 2.79
C ARG A 25 9.88 11.70 1.47
N ALA A 26 10.70 10.77 1.00
CA ALA A 26 10.48 10.08 -0.27
C ALA A 26 9.58 8.85 -0.15
N PHE A 27 9.56 8.20 1.02
CA PHE A 27 8.85 6.96 1.26
C PHE A 27 7.76 7.16 2.31
N GLY A 28 6.52 6.76 1.99
CA GLY A 28 5.46 6.49 2.95
C GLY A 28 5.44 5.01 3.30
N TYR A 29 5.10 4.68 4.54
CA TYR A 29 4.99 3.30 5.00
C TYR A 29 3.71 3.09 5.79
N VAL A 30 2.85 2.20 5.30
CA VAL A 30 1.58 1.83 5.93
C VAL A 30 1.72 0.43 6.53
N LEU A 31 1.59 0.36 7.85
CA LEU A 31 1.67 -0.90 8.59
C LEU A 31 0.42 -1.77 8.35
N GLN A 32 0.56 -3.08 8.56
CA GLN A 32 -0.56 -4.04 8.51
C GLN A 32 -1.61 -3.72 9.59
N ASP A 33 -1.17 -3.36 10.79
CA ASP A 33 -2.05 -3.06 11.92
C ASP A 33 -2.41 -1.57 11.99
N ASP A 34 -3.71 -1.27 12.04
CA ASP A 34 -4.27 0.07 12.20
C ASP A 34 -4.43 0.49 13.68
N SER A 35 -3.92 -0.30 14.65
CA SER A 35 -3.99 0.00 16.09
C SER A 35 -3.27 1.29 16.47
N CYS A 36 -2.31 1.73 15.66
CA CYS A 36 -1.60 2.99 15.84
C CYS A 36 -2.43 4.24 15.48
N LEU A 37 -3.61 4.09 14.87
CA LEU A 37 -4.47 5.22 14.56
C LEU A 37 -5.05 5.85 15.84
N PRO A 38 -5.03 7.20 15.94
CA PRO A 38 -5.57 7.90 17.11
C PRO A 38 -7.10 7.82 17.13
N SER A 39 -7.64 6.91 17.93
CA SER A 39 -9.07 6.56 17.97
C SER A 39 -10.00 7.74 18.37
N PHE A 40 -9.46 8.71 19.07
CA PHE A 40 -10.17 9.90 19.58
C PHE A 40 -10.10 11.10 18.63
N LEU A 41 -9.43 10.98 17.50
CA LEU A 41 -9.43 11.99 16.44
C LEU A 41 -10.47 11.65 15.37
N THR A 42 -10.97 12.69 14.71
CA THR A 42 -11.71 12.52 13.47
C THR A 42 -10.77 12.17 12.32
N VAL A 43 -11.33 11.67 11.22
CA VAL A 43 -10.57 11.37 9.99
C VAL A 43 -9.76 12.59 9.53
N LYS A 44 -10.40 13.77 9.52
CA LYS A 44 -9.75 15.01 9.12
C LYS A 44 -8.61 15.37 10.08
N GLU A 45 -8.86 15.37 11.37
CA GLU A 45 -7.87 15.73 12.40
C GLU A 45 -6.64 14.80 12.35
N ALA A 46 -6.82 13.50 12.09
CA ALA A 46 -5.70 12.57 11.99
C ALA A 46 -4.79 12.89 10.79
N ILE A 47 -5.38 13.19 9.63
CA ILE A 47 -4.61 13.57 8.44
C ILE A 47 -3.97 14.94 8.62
N GLU A 48 -4.67 15.90 9.23
CA GLU A 48 -4.13 17.22 9.61
C GLU A 48 -2.95 17.10 10.58
N PHE A 49 -3.04 16.20 11.54
CA PHE A 49 -1.95 15.93 12.49
C PHE A 49 -0.69 15.47 11.75
N SER A 50 -0.80 14.51 10.84
CA SER A 50 0.33 14.08 10.01
C SER A 50 0.87 15.22 9.14
N ALA A 51 -0.02 16.01 8.52
CA ALA A 51 0.35 17.16 7.70
C ALA A 51 1.14 18.22 8.50
N ASN A 52 0.67 18.54 9.71
CA ASN A 52 1.31 19.56 10.54
C ASN A 52 2.69 19.15 11.05
N LEU A 53 2.90 17.85 11.30
CA LEU A 53 4.20 17.34 11.76
C LEU A 53 5.22 17.15 10.64
N ARG A 54 4.78 16.82 9.43
CA ARG A 54 5.66 16.28 8.39
C ARG A 54 5.83 17.21 7.19
N LEU A 55 4.86 18.09 6.91
CA LEU A 55 4.99 19.04 5.81
C LEU A 55 6.01 20.13 6.13
N PRO A 56 6.66 20.69 5.09
CA PRO A 56 7.65 21.74 5.26
C PRO A 56 7.11 22.95 6.03
N PRO A 57 7.92 23.58 6.91
CA PRO A 57 7.44 24.67 7.77
C PRO A 57 7.07 25.95 7.03
N HIS A 58 7.56 26.14 5.79
CA HIS A 58 7.25 27.31 4.97
C HIS A 58 5.84 27.28 4.35
N LEU A 59 5.15 26.13 4.38
CA LEU A 59 3.78 26.04 3.88
C LEU A 59 2.83 26.75 4.85
N SER A 60 1.98 27.60 4.29
CA SER A 60 0.90 28.27 5.02
C SER A 60 -0.15 27.26 5.51
N GLN A 61 -0.94 27.66 6.50
CA GLN A 61 -2.04 26.81 6.99
C GLN A 61 -3.07 26.52 5.88
N ALA A 62 -3.32 27.48 4.99
CA ALA A 62 -4.23 27.29 3.86
C ALA A 62 -3.73 26.21 2.90
N GLU A 63 -2.43 26.20 2.58
CA GLU A 63 -1.82 25.18 1.71
C GLU A 63 -1.85 23.79 2.38
N ARG A 64 -1.61 23.70 3.69
CA ARG A 64 -1.72 22.45 4.45
C ARG A 64 -3.15 21.92 4.42
N ASN A 65 -4.12 22.77 4.67
CA ASN A 65 -5.54 22.41 4.63
C ASN A 65 -5.96 21.94 3.24
N ALA A 66 -5.51 22.59 2.17
CA ALA A 66 -5.79 22.18 0.80
C ALA A 66 -5.24 20.78 0.49
N LYS A 67 -4.02 20.44 0.96
CA LYS A 67 -3.47 19.09 0.83
C LYS A 67 -4.29 18.05 1.58
N VAL A 68 -4.72 18.34 2.80
CA VAL A 68 -5.58 17.46 3.61
C VAL A 68 -6.90 17.20 2.91
N GLU A 69 -7.59 18.23 2.42
CA GLU A 69 -8.87 18.08 1.71
C GLU A 69 -8.69 17.28 0.39
N LYS A 70 -7.60 17.52 -0.33
CA LYS A 70 -7.25 16.73 -1.52
C LYS A 70 -7.16 15.25 -1.18
N VAL A 71 -6.41 14.89 -0.15
CA VAL A 71 -6.21 13.50 0.29
C VAL A 71 -7.53 12.87 0.74
N ILE A 72 -8.33 13.56 1.56
CA ILE A 72 -9.65 13.07 1.99
C ILE A 72 -10.55 12.74 0.79
N SER A 73 -10.57 13.62 -0.20
CA SER A 73 -11.35 13.44 -1.43
C SER A 73 -10.83 12.26 -2.25
N GLN A 74 -9.53 12.16 -2.48
CA GLN A 74 -8.89 11.08 -3.25
C GLN A 74 -9.15 9.70 -2.65
N LEU A 75 -9.16 9.61 -1.33
CA LEU A 75 -9.40 8.37 -0.59
C LEU A 75 -10.90 8.03 -0.41
N GLY A 76 -11.81 8.89 -0.91
CA GLY A 76 -13.25 8.70 -0.77
C GLY A 76 -13.73 8.75 0.69
N LEU A 77 -13.07 9.57 1.52
CA LEU A 77 -13.37 9.73 2.95
C LEU A 77 -14.23 10.96 3.26
N SER A 78 -14.68 11.71 2.24
CA SER A 78 -15.42 12.96 2.42
C SER A 78 -16.69 12.82 3.28
N LYS A 79 -17.38 11.69 3.20
CA LYS A 79 -18.61 11.44 3.98
C LYS A 79 -18.38 11.20 5.45
N VAL A 80 -17.18 10.74 5.81
CA VAL A 80 -16.79 10.37 7.19
C VAL A 80 -15.71 11.29 7.75
N ARG A 81 -15.42 12.40 7.07
CA ARG A 81 -14.32 13.31 7.42
C ARG A 81 -14.34 13.80 8.86
N ASP A 82 -15.54 14.07 9.36
CA ASP A 82 -15.78 14.60 10.72
C ASP A 82 -16.21 13.48 11.71
N SER A 83 -16.17 12.22 11.28
CA SER A 83 -16.42 11.06 12.13
C SER A 83 -15.15 10.65 12.89
N TYR A 84 -15.32 10.21 14.12
CA TYR A 84 -14.22 9.66 14.91
C TYR A 84 -13.70 8.36 14.29
N ILE A 85 -12.39 8.15 14.34
CA ILE A 85 -11.74 6.91 13.87
C ILE A 85 -12.25 5.72 14.69
N GLY A 86 -12.35 5.88 16.02
CA GLY A 86 -12.80 4.83 16.91
C GLY A 86 -11.77 3.72 17.13
N ALA A 87 -12.05 2.83 18.08
CA ALA A 87 -11.23 1.66 18.38
C ALA A 87 -12.12 0.41 18.52
N VAL A 88 -11.50 -0.74 18.72
CA VAL A 88 -12.25 -1.99 19.01
C VAL A 88 -13.13 -1.78 20.24
N GLY A 89 -14.45 -1.98 20.09
CA GLY A 89 -15.45 -1.74 21.14
C GLY A 89 -15.93 -0.28 21.27
N MET A 90 -15.42 0.65 20.48
CA MET A 90 -15.90 2.03 20.38
C MET A 90 -16.52 2.29 19.03
N SER A 91 -17.61 3.08 18.98
CA SER A 91 -18.19 3.53 17.71
C SER A 91 -17.17 4.35 16.92
N GLY A 92 -17.06 4.06 15.62
CA GLY A 92 -16.13 4.74 14.73
C GLY A 92 -16.36 4.35 13.27
N ILE A 93 -15.42 4.70 12.41
CA ILE A 93 -15.45 4.36 10.99
C ILE A 93 -15.16 2.87 10.77
N SER A 94 -15.54 2.35 9.58
CA SER A 94 -15.30 0.95 9.18
C SER A 94 -13.81 0.61 9.06
N GLY A 95 -13.46 -0.68 9.08
CA GLY A 95 -12.08 -1.16 8.88
C GLY A 95 -11.45 -0.66 7.58
N GLY A 96 -12.19 -0.71 6.47
CA GLY A 96 -11.72 -0.19 5.18
C GLY A 96 -11.55 1.34 5.14
N GLU A 97 -12.34 2.08 5.91
CA GLU A 97 -12.14 3.53 6.10
C GLU A 97 -10.91 3.80 6.96
N ARG A 98 -10.71 3.06 8.04
CA ARG A 98 -9.48 3.15 8.87
C ARG A 98 -8.23 2.88 8.03
N ARG A 99 -8.23 1.82 7.20
CA ARG A 99 -7.12 1.55 6.29
C ARG A 99 -6.84 2.72 5.35
N ARG A 100 -7.88 3.35 4.79
CA ARG A 100 -7.71 4.54 3.95
C ARG A 100 -7.23 5.77 4.74
N VAL A 101 -7.60 5.92 6.02
CA VAL A 101 -7.04 6.97 6.87
C VAL A 101 -5.54 6.76 7.10
N SER A 102 -5.10 5.52 7.43
CA SER A 102 -3.67 5.17 7.51
C SER A 102 -2.92 5.55 6.24
N ILE A 103 -3.46 5.20 5.08
CA ILE A 103 -2.90 5.59 3.78
C ILE A 103 -2.86 7.12 3.64
N GLY A 104 -3.92 7.82 4.05
CA GLY A 104 -4.03 9.28 3.96
C GLY A 104 -2.98 10.03 4.80
N MET A 105 -2.70 9.54 5.98
CA MET A 105 -1.66 10.09 6.84
C MET A 105 -0.26 9.99 6.21
N GLU A 106 -0.03 8.99 5.36
CA GLU A 106 1.22 8.87 4.59
C GLU A 106 1.18 9.68 3.29
N LEU A 107 0.05 9.75 2.60
CA LEU A 107 -0.08 10.45 1.32
C LEU A 107 -0.02 11.98 1.44
N VAL A 108 -0.38 12.55 2.58
CA VAL A 108 -0.46 14.02 2.75
C VAL A 108 0.89 14.71 2.54
N VAL A 109 2.01 13.98 2.70
CA VAL A 109 3.36 14.49 2.42
C VAL A 109 3.82 14.24 0.99
N GLU A 110 2.96 13.69 0.14
CA GLU A 110 3.21 13.39 -1.27
C GLU A 110 4.50 12.56 -1.47
N PRO A 111 4.56 11.33 -0.89
CA PRO A 111 5.73 10.48 -1.03
C PRO A 111 5.89 10.03 -2.48
N LYS A 112 7.13 9.79 -2.94
CA LYS A 112 7.40 9.20 -4.25
C LYS A 112 7.07 7.72 -4.31
N VAL A 113 7.26 7.03 -3.20
CA VAL A 113 7.00 5.59 -3.05
C VAL A 113 6.16 5.37 -1.80
N LEU A 114 5.06 4.66 -1.96
CA LEU A 114 4.20 4.19 -0.87
C LEU A 114 4.38 2.69 -0.70
N LEU A 115 4.88 2.29 0.46
CA LEU A 115 5.04 0.90 0.86
C LEU A 115 3.88 0.52 1.77
N LEU A 116 3.20 -0.59 1.48
CA LEU A 116 2.08 -1.07 2.28
C LEU A 116 2.29 -2.54 2.66
N ASP A 117 2.09 -2.82 3.94
CA ASP A 117 2.13 -4.18 4.44
C ASP A 117 0.71 -4.71 4.56
N GLU A 118 0.38 -5.71 3.73
CA GLU A 118 -0.92 -6.37 3.65
C GLU A 118 -2.14 -5.41 3.72
N PRO A 119 -2.27 -4.41 2.82
CA PRO A 119 -3.31 -3.38 2.94
C PRO A 119 -4.75 -3.89 2.83
N THR A 120 -4.95 -5.12 2.43
CA THR A 120 -6.27 -5.76 2.28
C THR A 120 -6.58 -6.78 3.37
N SER A 121 -5.64 -7.07 4.26
CA SER A 121 -5.80 -8.04 5.35
C SER A 121 -6.89 -7.61 6.33
N GLY A 122 -7.74 -8.56 6.74
CA GLY A 122 -8.83 -8.30 7.69
C GLY A 122 -10.01 -7.47 7.14
N LEU A 123 -10.03 -7.17 5.84
CA LEU A 123 -11.11 -6.45 5.19
C LEU A 123 -12.08 -7.40 4.47
N ASP A 124 -13.35 -7.03 4.43
CA ASP A 124 -14.29 -7.69 3.52
C ASP A 124 -13.93 -7.40 2.05
N ALA A 125 -14.47 -8.23 1.14
CA ALA A 125 -14.17 -8.16 -0.29
C ALA A 125 -14.41 -6.79 -0.93
N THR A 126 -15.47 -6.10 -0.50
CA THR A 126 -15.83 -4.78 -1.04
C THR A 126 -14.88 -3.69 -0.53
N ALA A 127 -14.53 -3.74 0.75
CA ALA A 127 -13.59 -2.81 1.36
C ALA A 127 -12.17 -3.00 0.78
N ALA A 128 -11.72 -4.25 0.61
CA ALA A 128 -10.43 -4.56 -0.01
C ALA A 128 -10.33 -4.01 -1.43
N LEU A 129 -11.36 -4.25 -2.26
CA LEU A 129 -11.41 -3.72 -3.62
C LEU A 129 -11.39 -2.19 -3.66
N LYS A 130 -12.10 -1.51 -2.74
CA LYS A 130 -12.06 -0.04 -2.64
C LYS A 130 -10.65 0.47 -2.29
N VAL A 131 -9.93 -0.19 -1.38
CA VAL A 131 -8.55 0.17 -1.04
C VAL A 131 -7.65 0.02 -2.26
N VAL A 132 -7.72 -1.12 -2.95
CA VAL A 132 -6.91 -1.38 -4.15
C VAL A 132 -7.22 -0.38 -5.26
N ASN A 133 -8.49 -0.09 -5.54
CA ASN A 133 -8.88 0.91 -6.54
C ASN A 133 -8.32 2.30 -6.24
N VAL A 134 -8.28 2.70 -4.97
CA VAL A 134 -7.65 3.96 -4.56
C VAL A 134 -6.16 3.94 -4.89
N LEU A 135 -5.45 2.87 -4.53
CA LEU A 135 -4.00 2.72 -4.80
C LEU A 135 -3.72 2.70 -6.30
N THR A 136 -4.50 1.97 -7.09
CA THR A 136 -4.39 1.94 -8.56
C THR A 136 -4.59 3.33 -9.16
N ASN A 137 -5.58 4.09 -8.68
CA ASN A 137 -5.82 5.47 -9.15
C ASN A 137 -4.64 6.39 -8.86
N LEU A 138 -3.97 6.27 -7.71
CA LEU A 138 -2.77 7.05 -7.38
C LEU A 138 -1.63 6.76 -8.36
N VAL A 139 -1.40 5.48 -8.67
CA VAL A 139 -0.38 5.05 -9.64
C VAL A 139 -0.71 5.54 -11.05
N THR A 140 -1.96 5.36 -11.49
CA THR A 140 -2.40 5.76 -12.84
C THR A 140 -2.28 7.27 -13.07
N ARG A 141 -2.46 8.06 -12.02
CA ARG A 141 -2.26 9.53 -12.07
C ARG A 141 -0.79 9.94 -11.97
N GLY A 142 0.13 9.00 -11.78
CA GLY A 142 1.55 9.28 -11.60
C GLY A 142 1.89 9.99 -10.28
N GLU A 143 1.05 9.88 -9.27
CA GLU A 143 1.24 10.57 -8.00
C GLU A 143 2.32 9.90 -7.14
N CYS A 144 2.38 8.57 -7.12
CA CYS A 144 3.44 7.81 -6.46
C CYS A 144 3.55 6.38 -7.02
N LEU A 145 4.70 5.76 -6.82
CA LEU A 145 4.86 4.31 -6.98
C LEU A 145 4.26 3.61 -5.75
N VAL A 146 3.49 2.56 -5.96
CA VAL A 146 2.92 1.73 -4.88
C VAL A 146 3.57 0.36 -4.90
N ILE A 147 4.10 -0.08 -3.75
CA ILE A 147 4.61 -1.43 -3.53
C ILE A 147 3.86 -1.99 -2.31
N ALA A 148 3.18 -3.12 -2.48
CA ALA A 148 2.41 -3.74 -1.41
C ALA A 148 2.71 -5.23 -1.30
N THR A 149 2.81 -5.73 -0.06
CA THR A 149 2.70 -7.16 0.20
C THR A 149 1.23 -7.53 0.20
N ILE A 150 0.85 -8.63 -0.44
CA ILE A 150 -0.55 -9.10 -0.46
C ILE A 150 -0.56 -10.61 -0.30
N HIS A 151 -1.38 -11.08 0.63
CA HIS A 151 -1.61 -12.50 0.85
C HIS A 151 -2.88 -12.92 0.13
N GLN A 152 -2.81 -13.94 -0.73
CA GLN A 152 -3.94 -14.58 -1.43
C GLN A 152 -4.94 -13.57 -2.04
N PRO A 153 -4.52 -12.72 -3.00
CA PRO A 153 -5.43 -11.75 -3.60
C PRO A 153 -6.53 -12.45 -4.41
N ARG A 154 -7.72 -11.89 -4.39
CA ARG A 154 -8.79 -12.29 -5.29
C ARG A 154 -8.39 -12.03 -6.75
N PRO A 155 -8.95 -12.77 -7.73
CA PRO A 155 -8.60 -12.61 -9.14
C PRO A 155 -8.77 -11.18 -9.68
N ASP A 156 -9.82 -10.46 -9.23
CA ASP A 156 -10.09 -9.07 -9.62
C ASP A 156 -9.03 -8.10 -9.07
N ILE A 157 -8.55 -8.34 -7.86
CA ILE A 157 -7.45 -7.59 -7.25
C ILE A 157 -6.12 -7.94 -7.96
N TYR A 158 -5.84 -9.23 -8.13
CA TYR A 158 -4.61 -9.70 -8.78
C TYR A 158 -4.41 -9.11 -10.18
N SER A 159 -5.48 -9.11 -10.98
CA SER A 159 -5.46 -8.56 -12.33
C SER A 159 -5.26 -7.04 -12.41
N SER A 160 -5.44 -6.33 -11.29
CA SER A 160 -5.25 -4.87 -11.22
C SER A 160 -3.79 -4.45 -10.99
N PHE A 161 -2.90 -5.39 -10.67
CA PHE A 161 -1.49 -5.09 -10.45
C PHE A 161 -0.76 -4.82 -11.77
N GLY A 162 0.13 -3.84 -11.79
CA GLY A 162 1.00 -3.58 -12.94
C GLY A 162 2.12 -4.62 -13.05
N ARG A 163 2.68 -5.02 -11.91
CA ARG A 163 3.73 -6.05 -11.81
C ARG A 163 3.54 -6.84 -10.53
N VAL A 164 3.99 -8.09 -10.56
CA VAL A 164 4.09 -8.96 -9.39
C VAL A 164 5.53 -9.44 -9.23
N LEU A 165 5.91 -9.61 -7.98
CA LEU A 165 7.19 -10.17 -7.56
C LEU A 165 6.90 -11.39 -6.69
N LEU A 166 7.29 -12.58 -7.11
CA LEU A 166 7.18 -13.80 -6.34
C LEU A 166 8.52 -14.08 -5.65
N LEU A 167 8.46 -14.35 -4.35
CA LEU A 167 9.63 -14.64 -3.53
C LEU A 167 9.51 -16.05 -2.96
N SER A 168 10.56 -16.85 -3.06
CA SER A 168 10.73 -18.13 -2.39
C SER A 168 12.10 -18.14 -1.71
N ASP A 169 12.15 -18.53 -0.43
CA ASP A 169 13.37 -18.62 0.38
C ASP A 169 14.34 -17.41 0.27
N GLY A 170 13.77 -16.22 0.10
CA GLY A 170 14.54 -14.98 -0.05
C GLY A 170 15.06 -14.70 -1.47
N ILE A 171 14.71 -15.54 -2.44
CA ILE A 171 15.09 -15.39 -3.85
C ILE A 171 13.88 -14.92 -4.66
N VAL A 172 14.10 -14.01 -5.62
CA VAL A 172 13.08 -13.62 -6.60
C VAL A 172 12.96 -14.72 -7.63
N THR A 173 11.80 -15.41 -7.65
CA THR A 173 11.52 -16.51 -8.59
C THR A 173 10.79 -16.02 -9.83
N TYR A 174 10.01 -14.96 -9.72
CA TYR A 174 9.37 -14.31 -10.86
C TYR A 174 9.26 -12.80 -10.60
N GLU A 175 9.46 -12.02 -11.66
CA GLU A 175 9.16 -10.60 -11.70
C GLU A 175 8.58 -10.24 -13.07
N GLY A 176 7.32 -9.78 -13.12
CA GLY A 176 6.69 -9.45 -14.40
C GLY A 176 5.20 -9.08 -14.26
N PRO A 177 4.49 -8.94 -15.39
CA PRO A 177 3.05 -8.77 -15.42
C PRO A 177 2.30 -9.93 -14.76
N PRO A 178 1.20 -9.70 -14.02
CA PRO A 178 0.49 -10.76 -13.30
C PRO A 178 -0.05 -11.88 -14.21
N LEU A 179 -0.44 -11.57 -15.44
CA LEU A 179 -0.99 -12.57 -16.37
C LEU A 179 0.07 -13.44 -17.01
N GLU A 180 1.31 -12.98 -17.14
CA GLU A 180 2.43 -13.74 -17.72
C GLU A 180 3.02 -14.77 -16.74
N VAL A 181 2.62 -14.75 -15.47
CA VAL A 181 3.01 -15.77 -14.47
C VAL A 181 2.64 -17.18 -14.95
N VAL A 182 1.47 -17.34 -15.59
CA VAL A 182 1.02 -18.65 -16.09
C VAL A 182 1.95 -19.17 -17.18
N ASP A 183 2.34 -18.32 -18.13
CA ASP A 183 3.26 -18.71 -19.21
C ASP A 183 4.64 -19.05 -18.66
N TYR A 184 5.11 -18.30 -17.69
CA TYR A 184 6.35 -18.59 -16.98
C TYR A 184 6.28 -19.97 -16.30
N LEU A 185 5.24 -20.25 -15.50
CA LEU A 185 5.06 -21.53 -14.81
C LEU A 185 4.95 -22.69 -15.80
N ASN A 186 4.21 -22.51 -16.90
CA ASN A 186 4.14 -23.50 -17.98
C ASN A 186 5.52 -23.81 -18.59
N SER A 187 6.36 -22.80 -18.79
CA SER A 187 7.70 -22.95 -19.38
C SER A 187 8.65 -23.81 -18.54
N ILE A 188 8.40 -23.89 -17.24
CA ILE A 188 9.18 -24.68 -16.27
C ILE A 188 8.48 -25.99 -15.87
N GLY A 189 7.40 -26.36 -16.59
CA GLY A 189 6.72 -27.67 -16.45
C GLY A 189 5.52 -27.67 -15.49
N HIS A 190 5.07 -26.52 -15.00
CA HIS A 190 3.92 -26.36 -14.09
C HIS A 190 2.71 -25.82 -14.85
N SER A 191 1.87 -26.71 -15.38
CA SER A 191 0.67 -26.32 -16.13
C SER A 191 -0.46 -25.90 -15.21
N CYS A 192 -0.94 -24.66 -15.38
CA CYS A 192 -2.06 -24.13 -14.60
C CYS A 192 -3.38 -24.80 -15.05
N PRO A 193 -4.12 -25.46 -14.15
CA PRO A 193 -5.43 -26.02 -14.48
C PRO A 193 -6.44 -24.91 -14.85
N PRO A 194 -7.43 -25.19 -15.70
CA PRO A 194 -8.48 -24.24 -16.00
C PRO A 194 -9.31 -23.92 -14.74
N ASN A 195 -9.73 -22.65 -14.60
CA ASN A 195 -10.55 -22.12 -13.49
C ASN A 195 -9.86 -22.09 -12.11
N VAL A 196 -8.55 -22.17 -12.03
CA VAL A 196 -7.79 -21.96 -10.80
C VAL A 196 -7.42 -20.48 -10.66
N ASN A 197 -7.41 -19.95 -9.44
CA ASN A 197 -6.89 -18.61 -9.16
C ASN A 197 -5.37 -18.61 -9.44
N ILE A 198 -4.95 -17.76 -10.37
CA ILE A 198 -3.54 -17.66 -10.81
C ILE A 198 -2.62 -17.32 -9.62
N ALA A 199 -3.07 -16.44 -8.72
CA ALA A 199 -2.27 -16.06 -7.55
C ALA A 199 -2.06 -17.25 -6.59
N ASP A 200 -3.11 -18.01 -6.31
CA ASP A 200 -3.02 -19.20 -5.44
C ASP A 200 -2.14 -20.26 -6.11
N PHE A 201 -2.36 -20.51 -7.39
CA PHE A 201 -1.54 -21.47 -8.17
C PHE A 201 -0.06 -21.07 -8.19
N ALA A 202 0.24 -19.78 -8.37
CA ALA A 202 1.61 -19.28 -8.34
C ALA A 202 2.26 -19.48 -6.97
N LEU A 203 1.53 -19.18 -5.88
CA LEU A 203 2.01 -19.37 -4.50
C LEU A 203 2.23 -20.85 -4.15
N ASP A 204 1.34 -21.74 -4.60
CA ASP A 204 1.46 -23.19 -4.36
C ASP A 204 2.67 -23.81 -5.09
N ASN A 205 3.10 -23.20 -6.18
CA ASN A 205 4.19 -23.74 -7.01
C ASN A 205 5.51 -23.00 -6.83
N VAL A 206 5.51 -21.82 -6.18
CA VAL A 206 6.71 -20.97 -6.07
C VAL A 206 7.90 -21.67 -5.38
N HIS A 207 7.64 -22.53 -4.39
CA HIS A 207 8.69 -23.29 -3.69
C HIS A 207 9.20 -24.51 -4.46
N LEU A 208 8.57 -24.88 -5.58
CA LEU A 208 9.08 -25.92 -6.48
C LEU A 208 10.11 -25.35 -7.47
N LEU A 209 10.27 -24.02 -7.50
CA LEU A 209 11.19 -23.31 -8.40
C LEU A 209 12.63 -23.27 -7.88
N ASP A 210 12.87 -23.74 -6.66
CA ASP A 210 14.17 -23.73 -5.98
C ASP A 210 15.06 -24.96 -6.33
N LYS A 211 14.71 -25.69 -7.38
CA LYS A 211 15.49 -26.87 -7.86
C LYS A 211 16.09 -26.58 -9.25
#